data_3b0080c16ed753255134af9132f64b39
#
_entry.id   3b0080c16ed753255134af9132f64b39
#
_cell.length_a   1.000
_cell.length_b   1.000
_cell.length_c   1.000
_cell.angle_alpha   90.00
_cell.angle_beta   90.00
_cell.angle_gamma   90.00
#
_symmetry.space_group_name_H-M   'P 1'
#
loop_
_entity.id
_entity.type
_entity.pdbx_description
1 polymer ?
#
loop_
_entity_poly.entity_id
_entity_poly.type
_entity_poly.pdbx_seq_one_letter_code
_entity_poly.pdbx_strand_id
1 'polypeptide(L)'
;MAEASAASERLPASRMTSQYCTFCQLVAGNLPMRKVYEDDEILVFHNQLNWVPVMLLIIPKVHMTQEEVWQSGDLLGRMGQKAVELGDEHCPRGYRVLANFGADAVQSQHHGHLHVIGGVHLGLYVRNPLEY
;
A
#
# COMPACT_ATOMS: atom_id res chain seq x y z
N MET A 1 5.53 20.09 14.92
CA MET A 1 5.12 20.60 14.63
C MET A 1 4.66 21.09 14.53
N ALA A 2 4.25 21.19 14.50
CA ALA A 2 3.66 21.78 14.37
C ALA A 2 2.93 21.81 14.10
N GLU A 3 2.31 21.80 14.22
CA GLU A 3 1.58 22.01 13.99
C GLU A 3 1.00 22.30 14.03
N ALA A 4 0.62 22.64 14.21
CA ALA A 4 -0.04 23.12 14.21
C ALA A 4 -0.72 23.49 14.39
N SER A 5 -1.01 24.02 14.38
CA SER A 5 -1.81 24.64 14.45
C SER A 5 -2.81 24.22 14.81
N ALA A 6 -3.20 24.19 15.62
CA ALA A 6 -3.98 23.73 15.74
C ALA A 6 -4.98 23.57 15.25
N ALA A 7 -5.43 23.63 15.37
CA ALA A 7 -6.35 23.34 14.90
C ALA A 7 -6.36 23.42 13.79
N SER A 8 -5.91 23.85 13.80
CA SER A 8 -5.89 23.91 12.84
C SER A 8 -5.41 23.20 12.16
N GLU A 9 -5.24 22.75 12.73
CA GLU A 9 -4.80 21.92 12.08
C GLU A 9 -5.73 21.04 11.55
N ARG A 10 -6.43 21.38 10.63
CA ARG A 10 -7.25 20.52 9.88
C ARG A 10 -6.44 19.59 9.06
N LEU A 11 -6.77 18.29 9.04
CA LEU A 11 -6.16 17.33 8.15
C LEU A 11 -6.50 17.67 6.71
N PRO A 12 -5.63 17.37 5.75
CA PRO A 12 -5.98 17.47 4.33
C PRO A 12 -7.22 16.66 4.00
N ALA A 13 -7.93 17.04 2.96
CA ALA A 13 -9.13 16.32 2.55
C ALA A 13 -8.85 14.85 2.30
N SER A 14 -7.68 14.51 1.80
CA SER A 14 -7.29 13.12 1.55
C SER A 14 -7.27 12.27 2.81
N ARG A 15 -7.21 12.88 3.99
CA ARG A 15 -7.17 12.18 5.27
C ARG A 15 -8.49 12.24 6.03
N MET A 16 -9.54 12.81 5.43
CA MET A 16 -10.79 13.07 6.10
C MET A 16 -11.93 12.16 5.68
N THR A 17 -11.77 11.36 4.64
CA THR A 17 -12.88 10.62 4.04
C THR A 17 -12.84 9.14 4.36
N SER A 18 -12.56 8.80 5.62
CA SER A 18 -12.34 7.42 6.01
C SER A 18 -13.54 6.52 5.74
N GLN A 19 -14.78 7.04 5.89
CA GLN A 19 -15.96 6.20 5.71
C GLN A 19 -16.14 5.70 4.27
N TYR A 20 -15.53 6.38 3.29
CA TYR A 20 -15.62 5.98 1.88
C TYR A 20 -14.36 5.28 1.39
N CYS A 21 -13.42 5.01 2.27
CA CYS A 21 -12.17 4.38 1.93
C CYS A 21 -12.16 2.94 2.43
N THR A 22 -12.05 1.99 1.51
CA THR A 22 -12.02 0.57 1.86
C THR A 22 -10.87 0.27 2.83
N PHE A 23 -9.69 0.84 2.59
CA PHE A 23 -8.54 0.59 3.46
C PHE A 23 -8.74 1.17 4.84
N CYS A 24 -9.36 2.34 4.95
CA CYS A 24 -9.70 2.90 6.26
C CYS A 24 -10.68 2.01 7.00
N GLN A 25 -11.63 1.40 6.29
CA GLN A 25 -12.57 0.46 6.91
C GLN A 25 -11.88 -0.80 7.38
N LEU A 26 -10.86 -1.26 6.66
CA LEU A 26 -10.05 -2.39 7.11
C LEU A 26 -9.26 -2.04 8.37
N VAL A 27 -8.66 -0.86 8.41
CA VAL A 27 -7.93 -0.39 9.59
C VAL A 27 -8.84 -0.31 10.80
N ALA A 28 -10.08 0.14 10.60
CA ALA A 28 -11.05 0.28 11.67
C ALA A 28 -11.66 -1.04 12.12
N GLY A 29 -11.40 -2.13 11.39
CA GLY A 29 -11.95 -3.44 11.74
C GLY A 29 -13.37 -3.67 11.26
N ASN A 30 -13.85 -2.85 10.33
CA ASN A 30 -15.23 -2.91 9.85
C ASN A 30 -15.43 -3.86 8.68
N LEU A 31 -14.36 -4.35 8.08
CA LEU A 31 -14.40 -5.29 6.97
C LEU A 31 -13.47 -6.46 7.25
N PRO A 32 -13.80 -7.66 6.75
CA PRO A 32 -12.94 -8.81 6.94
C PRO A 32 -11.67 -8.68 6.11
N MET A 33 -10.57 -9.24 6.63
CA MET A 33 -9.32 -9.30 5.89
C MET A 33 -8.49 -10.48 6.38
N ARG A 34 -7.56 -10.90 5.54
CA ARG A 34 -6.56 -11.89 5.92
C ARG A 34 -5.30 -11.13 6.30
N LYS A 35 -5.21 -10.77 7.57
CA LYS A 35 -4.12 -9.93 8.09
C LYS A 35 -2.82 -10.72 8.13
N VAL A 36 -1.73 -10.07 7.75
CA VAL A 36 -0.38 -10.63 7.78
C VAL A 36 0.43 -9.98 8.89
N TYR A 37 0.30 -8.66 9.07
CA TYR A 37 1.11 -7.93 10.04
C TYR A 37 0.41 -6.62 10.40
N GLU A 38 0.62 -6.16 11.61
CA GLU A 38 0.09 -4.87 12.05
C GLU A 38 0.97 -4.30 13.15
N ASP A 39 1.23 -3.00 13.09
CA ASP A 39 1.81 -2.25 14.20
C ASP A 39 1.07 -0.92 14.32
N ASP A 40 1.62 0.05 15.05
CA ASP A 40 0.94 1.31 15.29
C ASP A 40 0.69 2.12 14.03
N GLU A 41 1.49 1.93 12.98
CA GLU A 41 1.44 2.78 11.81
C GLU A 41 1.13 2.04 10.52
N ILE A 42 1.34 0.74 10.47
CA ILE A 42 1.33 -0.05 9.24
C ILE A 42 0.42 -1.25 9.42
N LEU A 43 -0.33 -1.56 8.37
CA LEU A 43 -1.16 -2.76 8.28
C LEU A 43 -0.81 -3.48 6.99
N VAL A 44 -0.63 -4.80 7.06
CA VAL A 44 -0.35 -5.64 5.90
C VAL A 44 -1.39 -6.75 5.84
N PHE A 45 -1.94 -6.98 4.66
CA PHE A 45 -2.96 -8.00 4.46
C PHE A 45 -2.91 -8.54 3.04
N HIS A 46 -3.53 -9.69 2.85
CA HIS A 46 -3.63 -10.29 1.51
C HIS A 46 -4.61 -9.50 0.65
N ASN A 47 -4.21 -9.22 -0.59
CA ASN A 47 -5.13 -8.66 -1.57
C ASN A 47 -6.25 -9.65 -1.83
N GLN A 48 -7.45 -9.18 -2.11
CA GLN A 48 -8.55 -10.04 -2.54
C GLN A 48 -8.32 -10.61 -3.92
N LEU A 49 -7.54 -9.91 -4.75
CA LEU A 49 -7.13 -10.44 -6.05
C LEU A 49 -6.11 -11.57 -5.82
N ASN A 50 -6.16 -12.56 -6.69
CA ASN A 50 -5.27 -13.71 -6.59
C ASN A 50 -4.69 -14.06 -7.96
N TRP A 51 -4.30 -13.05 -8.71
CA TRP A 51 -3.74 -13.24 -10.04
C TRP A 51 -2.42 -14.00 -10.01
N VAL A 52 -1.65 -13.82 -8.94
CA VAL A 52 -0.45 -14.62 -8.67
C VAL A 52 -0.55 -15.13 -7.23
N PRO A 53 0.23 -16.15 -6.86
CA PRO A 53 0.07 -16.82 -5.56
C PRO A 53 0.24 -15.89 -4.35
N VAL A 54 1.13 -14.92 -4.43
CA VAL A 54 1.36 -13.97 -3.33
C VAL A 54 1.03 -12.58 -3.82
N MET A 55 0.05 -11.94 -3.19
CA MET A 55 -0.35 -10.56 -3.46
C MET A 55 -0.66 -9.91 -2.11
N LEU A 56 0.33 -9.18 -1.57
CA LEU A 56 0.17 -8.49 -0.30
C LEU A 56 0.03 -7.00 -0.53
N LEU A 57 -0.72 -6.36 0.36
CA LEU A 57 -0.86 -4.90 0.38
C LEU A 57 -0.29 -4.40 1.70
N ILE A 58 0.53 -3.36 1.63
CA ILE A 58 1.08 -2.68 2.80
C ILE A 58 0.55 -1.27 2.80
N ILE A 59 -0.17 -0.90 3.83
CA ILE A 59 -0.80 0.42 3.91
C ILE A 59 -0.41 1.12 5.20
N PRO A 60 -0.34 2.45 5.18
CA PRO A 60 -0.32 3.22 6.43
C PRO A 60 -1.71 3.18 7.04
N LYS A 61 -1.78 3.20 8.38
CA LYS A 61 -3.07 3.21 9.06
C LYS A 61 -3.76 4.56 8.92
N VAL A 62 -2.99 5.63 8.81
CA VAL A 62 -3.54 6.97 8.57
C VAL A 62 -3.85 7.09 7.08
N HIS A 63 -5.04 7.58 6.78
CA HIS A 63 -5.43 7.82 5.39
C HIS A 63 -4.54 8.91 4.79
N MET A 64 -3.85 8.57 3.71
CA MET A 64 -3.01 9.52 2.99
C MET A 64 -2.92 9.08 1.53
N THR A 65 -2.61 10.02 0.65
CA THR A 65 -2.46 9.73 -0.77
C THR A 65 -1.16 8.98 -1.02
N GLN A 66 -1.05 8.41 -2.22
CA GLN A 66 0.18 7.76 -2.64
C GLN A 66 1.35 8.73 -2.59
N GLU A 67 1.14 9.95 -3.06
CA GLU A 67 2.18 10.98 -3.03
C GLU A 67 2.61 11.29 -1.61
N GLU A 68 1.65 11.39 -0.68
CA GLU A 68 1.98 11.67 0.72
C GLU A 68 2.78 10.54 1.35
N VAL A 69 2.47 9.29 1.02
CA VAL A 69 3.25 8.15 1.50
C VAL A 69 4.69 8.26 1.04
N TRP A 70 4.88 8.55 -0.24
CA TRP A 70 6.23 8.58 -0.83
C TRP A 70 7.03 9.80 -0.39
N GLN A 71 6.36 10.83 0.11
CA GLN A 71 7.01 12.01 0.68
C GLN A 71 7.24 11.88 2.17
N SER A 72 6.79 10.80 2.79
CA SER A 72 6.94 10.53 4.23
C SER A 72 8.12 9.58 4.43
N GLY A 73 9.33 10.13 4.48
CA GLY A 73 10.55 9.33 4.42
C GLY A 73 10.63 8.20 5.44
N ASP A 74 10.37 8.50 6.72
CA ASP A 74 10.45 7.47 7.76
C ASP A 74 9.39 6.40 7.57
N LEU A 75 8.17 6.79 7.28
CA LEU A 75 7.07 5.85 7.08
C LEU A 75 7.33 4.97 5.86
N LEU A 76 7.72 5.58 4.75
CA LEU A 76 8.01 4.83 3.53
C LEU A 76 9.16 3.85 3.77
N GLY A 77 10.18 4.27 4.53
CA GLY A 77 11.30 3.40 4.87
C GLY A 77 10.85 2.17 5.65
N ARG A 78 9.96 2.36 6.62
CA ARG A 78 9.43 1.22 7.40
C ARG A 78 8.54 0.32 6.54
N MET A 79 7.73 0.91 5.67
CA MET A 79 6.91 0.12 4.75
C MET A 79 7.80 -0.70 3.80
N GLY A 80 8.87 -0.08 3.31
CA GLY A 80 9.84 -0.77 2.45
C GLY A 80 10.55 -1.90 3.16
N GLN A 81 10.97 -1.68 4.40
CA GLN A 81 11.60 -2.73 5.20
C GLN A 81 10.65 -3.90 5.40
N LYS A 82 9.38 -3.61 5.70
CA LYS A 82 8.38 -4.67 5.87
C LYS A 82 8.14 -5.41 4.55
N ALA A 83 8.15 -4.69 3.43
CA ALA A 83 7.98 -5.30 2.12
C ALA A 83 9.09 -6.32 1.83
N VAL A 84 10.33 -5.97 2.15
CA VAL A 84 11.46 -6.88 1.94
C VAL A 84 11.36 -8.07 2.88
N GLU A 85 11.05 -7.83 4.13
CA GLU A 85 10.94 -8.90 5.12
C GLU A 85 9.88 -9.93 4.71
N LEU A 86 8.70 -9.45 4.36
CA LEU A 86 7.59 -10.33 3.98
C LEU A 86 7.80 -10.95 2.60
N GLY A 87 8.39 -10.18 1.68
CA GLY A 87 8.74 -10.72 0.37
C GLY A 87 9.72 -11.88 0.47
N ASP A 88 10.75 -11.73 1.28
CA ASP A 88 11.72 -12.82 1.51
C ASP A 88 11.06 -14.04 2.13
N GLU A 89 10.12 -13.81 3.06
CA GLU A 89 9.45 -14.90 3.76
C GLU A 89 8.48 -15.64 2.83
N HIS A 90 7.66 -14.90 2.10
CA HIS A 90 6.59 -15.49 1.29
C HIS A 90 7.04 -15.90 -0.11
N CYS A 91 8.09 -15.28 -0.62
CA CYS A 91 8.56 -15.46 -2.00
C CYS A 91 10.07 -15.62 -2.02
N PRO A 92 10.61 -16.74 -1.51
CA PRO A 92 12.06 -16.88 -1.37
C PRO A 92 12.82 -16.88 -2.70
N ARG A 93 12.13 -17.07 -3.82
CA ARG A 93 12.77 -17.04 -5.15
C ARG A 93 12.72 -15.68 -5.82
N GLY A 94 12.09 -14.69 -5.17
CA GLY A 94 12.01 -13.34 -5.69
C GLY A 94 10.60 -12.81 -5.73
N TYR A 95 10.49 -11.50 -5.77
CA TYR A 95 9.19 -10.81 -5.72
C TYR A 95 9.37 -9.40 -6.29
N ARG A 96 8.25 -8.72 -6.50
CA ARG A 96 8.24 -7.30 -6.84
C ARG A 96 7.55 -6.50 -5.78
N VAL A 97 8.11 -5.32 -5.50
CA VAL A 97 7.45 -4.30 -4.68
C VAL A 97 7.13 -3.16 -5.62
N LEU A 98 5.86 -2.74 -5.65
CA LEU A 98 5.46 -1.70 -6.58
C LEU A 98 4.37 -0.82 -6.00
N ALA A 99 4.20 0.35 -6.59
CA ALA A 99 3.14 1.30 -6.27
C ALA A 99 2.63 1.90 -7.57
N ASN A 100 1.35 2.26 -7.58
CA ASN A 100 0.71 2.84 -8.76
C ASN A 100 0.31 4.27 -8.46
N PHE A 101 0.61 5.19 -9.38
CA PHE A 101 0.28 6.60 -9.26
C PHE A 101 -0.55 7.00 -10.46
N GLY A 102 -1.81 7.34 -10.23
CA GLY A 102 -2.65 7.94 -11.24
C GLY A 102 -3.34 6.96 -12.18
N ALA A 103 -4.07 7.53 -13.13
CA ALA A 103 -4.98 6.77 -13.98
C ALA A 103 -4.25 5.81 -14.92
N ASP A 104 -3.16 6.27 -15.53
CA ASP A 104 -2.44 5.43 -16.49
C ASP A 104 -1.72 4.27 -15.82
N ALA A 105 -1.48 4.34 -14.52
CA ALA A 105 -0.93 3.24 -13.74
C ALA A 105 -2.00 2.37 -13.13
N VAL A 106 -3.27 2.65 -13.42
CA VAL A 106 -4.44 1.90 -12.92
C VAL A 106 -4.49 1.92 -11.40
N GLN A 107 -4.24 3.07 -10.79
CA GLN A 107 -4.37 3.23 -9.35
C GLN A 107 -5.85 3.16 -8.99
N SER A 108 -6.25 2.14 -8.23
CA SER A 108 -7.65 1.90 -7.89
C SER A 108 -8.04 2.40 -6.51
N GLN A 109 -7.06 2.65 -5.63
CA GLN A 109 -7.31 3.11 -4.26
C GLN A 109 -6.53 4.39 -4.01
N HIS A 110 -7.22 5.41 -3.52
CA HIS A 110 -6.57 6.69 -3.20
C HIS A 110 -5.69 6.59 -1.94
N HIS A 111 -6.06 5.75 -1.00
CA HIS A 111 -5.26 5.48 0.18
C HIS A 111 -3.94 4.85 -0.27
N GLY A 112 -2.82 5.49 0.01
CA GLY A 112 -1.52 5.05 -0.48
C GLY A 112 -1.15 3.66 0.01
N HIS A 113 -0.42 2.91 -0.81
CA HIS A 113 -0.08 1.54 -0.48
C HIS A 113 1.02 1.00 -1.38
N LEU A 114 1.71 -0.02 -0.89
CA LEU A 114 2.66 -0.80 -1.66
C LEU A 114 2.08 -2.18 -1.92
N HIS A 115 2.43 -2.74 -3.06
CA HIS A 115 2.13 -4.14 -3.39
C HIS A 115 3.40 -4.96 -3.25
N VAL A 116 3.27 -6.17 -2.69
CA VAL A 116 4.30 -7.19 -2.78
C VAL A 116 3.70 -8.35 -3.54
N ILE A 117 4.27 -8.69 -4.69
CA ILE A 117 3.72 -9.74 -5.54
C ILE A 117 4.81 -10.75 -5.89
N GLY A 118 4.42 -12.01 -5.93
CA GLY A 118 5.37 -13.07 -6.26
C GLY A 118 4.77 -14.46 -6.11
N GLY A 119 5.67 -15.42 -5.87
CA GLY A 119 5.27 -16.81 -5.75
C GLY A 119 5.25 -17.54 -7.07
N VAL A 120 5.62 -16.86 -8.15
CA VAL A 120 5.67 -17.41 -9.50
C VAL A 120 6.57 -16.52 -10.33
N HIS A 121 7.08 -17.03 -11.44
CA HIS A 121 7.85 -16.20 -12.36
C HIS A 121 6.94 -15.12 -12.95
N LEU A 122 7.25 -13.86 -12.68
CA LEU A 122 6.37 -12.73 -13.00
C LEU A 122 6.54 -12.22 -14.44
N GLY A 123 7.63 -12.59 -15.10
CA GLY A 123 7.93 -12.06 -16.43
C GLY A 123 8.46 -10.64 -16.37
N LEU A 124 8.50 -9.99 -17.51
CA LEU A 124 8.95 -8.60 -17.58
C LEU A 124 7.82 -7.69 -17.09
N TYR A 125 8.18 -6.61 -16.42
CA TYR A 125 7.19 -5.71 -15.83
C TYR A 125 6.64 -4.70 -16.84
N VAL A 126 7.32 -4.51 -17.97
CA VAL A 126 6.90 -3.60 -19.03
C VAL A 126 6.98 -4.32 -20.35
N ARG A 127 5.93 -4.19 -21.15
CA ARG A 127 5.92 -4.68 -22.53
C ARG A 127 6.10 -3.52 -23.47
N ASN A 128 6.87 -3.74 -24.54
CA ASN A 128 7.04 -2.74 -25.59
C ASN A 128 5.70 -2.64 -26.34
N PRO A 129 5.01 -1.49 -26.30
CA PRO A 129 3.70 -1.36 -26.94
C PRO A 129 3.77 -1.42 -28.46
N LEU A 130 4.96 -1.28 -29.02
CA LEU A 130 5.14 -1.33 -30.49
C LEU A 130 5.33 -2.75 -31.02
N GLU A 131 5.32 -3.74 -30.14
CA GLU A 131 5.50 -5.13 -30.52
C GLU A 131 4.19 -5.90 -30.60
N TYR A 132 3.10 -5.19 -30.63
CA TYR A 132 1.76 -5.83 -30.74
C TYR A 132 1.14 -5.56 -32.06
#